data_d1549ba688afd6b0b937517a6b76a968
#
_entry.id   d1549ba688afd6b0b937517a6b76a968
#
_cell.length_a   1.000
_cell.length_b   1.000
_cell.length_c   1.000
_cell.angle_alpha   90.00
_cell.angle_beta   90.00
_cell.angle_gamma   90.00
#
_symmetry.space_group_name_H-M   'P 1'
#
loop_
_entity.id
_entity.type
_entity.pdbx_description
1 polymer ?
#
loop_
_entity_poly.entity_id
_entity_poly.type
_entity_poly.pdbx_seq_one_letter_code
_entity_poly.pdbx_strand_id
1 'polypeptide(L)'
;MTLRNGLSEELNRQGNEHFARGLYTDAYTCYAKALECDRLTGDQRALASTLGNLGNICAVSGRREAAQTHYQEVLELQKILGDEKGIGTTLGNLGNLRADAGEWDRAKAYYLEALDLMSKTHDEVGKAVLFSDLGLVARETIEYEQAIGYYEQSLVLMRRLGNEGGVADAWRMIGRTFLLQRRYDDAIACCQTSQSIAERSHDELRTGGARYVLVQCYEELGKLREAADLLELVVQMDRKYQLPKLEENTKRLAALRAGLLEQGGAPPHRKVHR
;
A
#
# COMPACT_ATOMS: atom_id res chain seq x y z
N MET A 1 1.06 -0.97 -40.52
CA MET A 1 1.70 -0.71 -39.23
C MET A 1 0.89 0.28 -38.40
N THR A 2 0.63 1.49 -38.84
CA THR A 2 -0.08 2.57 -38.09
C THR A 2 -1.45 2.18 -37.52
N LEU A 3 -2.30 1.45 -38.25
CA LEU A 3 -3.62 1.03 -37.75
C LEU A 3 -3.57 0.02 -36.60
N ARG A 4 -2.56 -0.86 -36.56
CA ARG A 4 -2.42 -1.86 -35.52
C ARG A 4 -1.78 -1.28 -34.22
N ASN A 5 -0.87 -0.30 -34.38
CA ASN A 5 -0.33 0.44 -33.25
C ASN A 5 -1.45 1.24 -32.56
N GLY A 6 -2.28 1.95 -33.31
CA GLY A 6 -3.43 2.65 -32.74
C GLY A 6 -4.44 1.72 -32.04
N LEU A 7 -4.61 0.50 -32.57
CA LEU A 7 -5.47 -0.49 -31.91
C LEU A 7 -4.89 -0.98 -30.57
N SER A 8 -3.57 -1.26 -30.51
CA SER A 8 -2.91 -1.66 -29.27
C SER A 8 -2.98 -0.58 -28.20
N GLU A 9 -2.71 0.68 -28.56
CA GLU A 9 -2.82 1.83 -27.65
C GLU A 9 -4.24 1.96 -27.09
N GLU A 10 -5.27 1.85 -27.95
CA GLU A 10 -6.68 1.92 -27.54
C GLU A 10 -7.04 0.75 -26.59
N LEU A 11 -6.60 -0.47 -26.89
CA LEU A 11 -6.83 -1.64 -26.04
C LEU A 11 -6.15 -1.48 -24.68
N ASN A 12 -4.91 -0.96 -24.64
CA ASN A 12 -4.22 -0.67 -23.38
C ASN A 12 -4.95 0.41 -22.57
N ARG A 13 -5.46 1.47 -23.23
CA ARG A 13 -6.26 2.51 -22.59
C ARG A 13 -7.53 1.93 -21.95
N GLN A 14 -8.29 1.11 -22.70
CA GLN A 14 -9.46 0.42 -22.16
C GLN A 14 -9.10 -0.52 -21.01
N GLY A 15 -8.01 -1.25 -21.13
CA GLY A 15 -7.49 -2.10 -20.08
C GLY A 15 -7.19 -1.31 -18.80
N ASN A 16 -6.56 -0.15 -18.92
CA ASN A 16 -6.29 0.74 -17.79
C ASN A 16 -7.59 1.27 -17.14
N GLU A 17 -8.60 1.61 -17.91
CA GLU A 17 -9.92 2.01 -17.40
C GLU A 17 -10.61 0.89 -16.62
N HIS A 18 -10.59 -0.33 -17.17
CA HIS A 18 -11.12 -1.51 -16.48
C HIS A 18 -10.35 -1.81 -15.19
N PHE A 19 -9.01 -1.72 -15.25
CA PHE A 19 -8.16 -1.91 -14.08
C PHE A 19 -8.49 -0.93 -12.95
N ALA A 20 -8.59 0.36 -13.28
CA ALA A 20 -8.93 1.42 -12.33
C ALA A 20 -10.31 1.21 -11.66
N ARG A 21 -11.23 0.52 -12.35
CA ARG A 21 -12.57 0.14 -11.83
C ARG A 21 -12.60 -1.20 -11.11
N GLY A 22 -11.45 -1.89 -10.96
CA GLY A 22 -11.36 -3.22 -10.36
C GLY A 22 -11.90 -4.35 -11.24
N LEU A 23 -12.20 -4.10 -12.52
CA LEU A 23 -12.70 -5.08 -13.49
C LEU A 23 -11.53 -5.86 -14.10
N TYR A 24 -10.86 -6.64 -13.26
CA TYR A 24 -9.57 -7.26 -13.61
C TYR A 24 -9.65 -8.26 -14.78
N THR A 25 -10.76 -8.99 -14.92
CA THR A 25 -10.96 -9.92 -16.05
C THR A 25 -11.06 -9.19 -17.38
N ASP A 26 -11.80 -8.08 -17.41
CA ASP A 26 -11.95 -7.27 -18.61
C ASP A 26 -10.62 -6.57 -18.97
N ALA A 27 -9.92 -6.03 -17.97
CA ALA A 27 -8.61 -5.46 -18.15
C ALA A 27 -7.62 -6.47 -18.76
N TYR A 28 -7.57 -7.68 -18.19
CA TYR A 28 -6.73 -8.77 -18.72
C TYR A 28 -7.05 -9.06 -20.19
N THR A 29 -8.33 -9.13 -20.54
CA THR A 29 -8.78 -9.42 -21.92
C THR A 29 -8.32 -8.33 -22.88
N CYS A 30 -8.41 -7.06 -22.48
CA CYS A 30 -7.92 -5.93 -23.29
C CYS A 30 -6.40 -6.00 -23.48
N TYR A 31 -5.64 -6.20 -22.43
CA TYR A 31 -4.18 -6.29 -22.53
C TYR A 31 -3.71 -7.53 -23.31
N ALA A 32 -4.40 -8.67 -23.20
CA ALA A 32 -4.07 -9.85 -24.00
C ALA A 32 -4.23 -9.60 -25.51
N LYS A 33 -5.30 -8.91 -25.91
CA LYS A 33 -5.49 -8.50 -27.31
C LYS A 33 -4.45 -7.46 -27.76
N ALA A 34 -4.11 -6.50 -26.90
CA ALA A 34 -3.05 -5.54 -27.16
C ALA A 34 -1.71 -6.25 -27.39
N LEU A 35 -1.37 -7.25 -26.56
CA LEU A 35 -0.16 -8.04 -26.69
C LEU A 35 -0.04 -8.73 -28.06
N GLU A 36 -1.14 -9.28 -28.58
CA GLU A 36 -1.14 -9.88 -29.92
C GLU A 36 -0.83 -8.84 -31.00
N CYS A 37 -1.38 -7.62 -30.89
CA CYS A 37 -1.08 -6.52 -31.80
C CYS A 37 0.39 -6.12 -31.72
N ASP A 38 0.94 -5.97 -30.51
CA ASP A 38 2.32 -5.52 -30.29
C ASP A 38 3.34 -6.53 -30.81
N ARG A 39 3.09 -7.83 -30.64
CA ARG A 39 3.92 -8.89 -31.20
C ARG A 39 3.94 -8.89 -32.72
N LEU A 40 2.80 -8.54 -33.35
CA LEU A 40 2.69 -8.47 -34.83
C LEU A 40 3.34 -7.20 -35.40
N THR A 41 3.38 -6.10 -34.64
CA THR A 41 4.01 -4.85 -35.08
C THR A 41 5.50 -4.82 -34.86
N GLY A 42 6.00 -5.58 -33.87
CA GLY A 42 7.40 -5.60 -33.44
C GLY A 42 7.80 -4.35 -32.64
N ASP A 43 6.83 -3.55 -32.18
CA ASP A 43 7.11 -2.39 -31.33
C ASP A 43 7.49 -2.85 -29.90
N GLN A 44 8.78 -2.87 -29.63
CA GLN A 44 9.32 -3.35 -28.35
C GLN A 44 8.89 -2.49 -27.15
N ARG A 45 8.66 -1.18 -27.36
CA ARG A 45 8.19 -0.30 -26.26
C ARG A 45 6.74 -0.58 -25.92
N ALA A 46 5.87 -0.68 -26.94
CA ALA A 46 4.48 -1.06 -26.75
C ALA A 46 4.38 -2.45 -26.10
N LEU A 47 5.16 -3.42 -26.60
CA LEU A 47 5.24 -4.77 -26.06
C LEU A 47 5.63 -4.79 -24.56
N ALA A 48 6.67 -4.04 -24.18
CA ALA A 48 7.10 -3.95 -22.78
C ALA A 48 6.01 -3.33 -21.89
N SER A 49 5.32 -2.28 -22.36
CA SER A 49 4.23 -1.65 -21.64
C SER A 49 3.06 -2.61 -21.41
N THR A 50 2.62 -3.29 -22.46
CA THR A 50 1.49 -4.24 -22.41
C THR A 50 1.81 -5.45 -21.51
N LEU A 51 3.03 -6.01 -21.60
CA LEU A 51 3.49 -7.07 -20.71
C LEU A 51 3.56 -6.62 -19.25
N GLY A 52 3.99 -5.38 -18.99
CA GLY A 52 3.98 -4.79 -17.65
C GLY A 52 2.56 -4.74 -17.06
N ASN A 53 1.59 -4.30 -17.86
CA ASN A 53 0.19 -4.28 -17.47
C ASN A 53 -0.37 -5.68 -17.18
N LEU A 54 -0.01 -6.68 -18.02
CA LEU A 54 -0.36 -8.08 -17.78
C LEU A 54 0.29 -8.63 -16.51
N GLY A 55 1.54 -8.26 -16.24
CA GLY A 55 2.24 -8.59 -15.01
C GLY A 55 1.50 -8.05 -13.78
N ASN A 56 1.09 -6.77 -13.83
CA ASN A 56 0.34 -6.13 -12.75
C ASN A 56 -1.01 -6.82 -12.50
N ILE A 57 -1.77 -7.13 -13.56
CA ILE A 57 -3.04 -7.87 -13.43
C ILE A 57 -2.83 -9.27 -12.83
N CYS A 58 -1.80 -9.96 -13.28
CA CYS A 58 -1.47 -11.30 -12.76
C CYS A 58 -1.10 -11.22 -11.27
N ALA A 59 -0.32 -10.21 -10.87
CA ALA A 59 0.07 -10.00 -9.48
C ALA A 59 -1.16 -9.77 -8.58
N VAL A 60 -2.01 -8.79 -8.90
CA VAL A 60 -3.22 -8.49 -8.09
C VAL A 60 -4.25 -9.62 -8.10
N SER A 61 -4.22 -10.50 -9.13
CA SER A 61 -5.08 -11.69 -9.22
C SER A 61 -4.46 -12.92 -8.54
N GLY A 62 -3.33 -12.79 -7.86
CA GLY A 62 -2.63 -13.88 -7.18
C GLY A 62 -1.93 -14.88 -8.10
N ARG A 63 -1.85 -14.61 -9.41
CA ARG A 63 -1.16 -15.46 -10.41
C ARG A 63 0.32 -15.12 -10.46
N ARG A 64 1.04 -15.44 -9.39
CA ARG A 64 2.42 -15.00 -9.13
C ARG A 64 3.42 -15.44 -10.20
N GLU A 65 3.34 -16.70 -10.63
CA GLU A 65 4.25 -17.27 -11.65
C GLU A 65 4.08 -16.55 -13.00
N ALA A 66 2.83 -16.29 -13.39
CA ALA A 66 2.54 -15.55 -14.62
C ALA A 66 3.02 -14.10 -14.52
N ALA A 67 2.81 -13.43 -13.38
CA ALA A 67 3.31 -12.09 -13.15
C ALA A 67 4.85 -12.05 -13.25
N GLN A 68 5.54 -12.99 -12.62
CA GLN A 68 6.99 -13.08 -12.68
C GLN A 68 7.48 -13.27 -14.13
N THR A 69 6.84 -14.15 -14.90
CA THR A 69 7.20 -14.40 -16.31
C THR A 69 7.07 -13.12 -17.13
N HIS A 70 5.95 -12.41 -17.00
CA HIS A 70 5.75 -11.16 -17.71
C HIS A 70 6.78 -10.09 -17.31
N TYR A 71 7.06 -9.91 -16.02
CA TYR A 71 8.06 -8.93 -15.58
C TYR A 71 9.49 -9.28 -16.04
N GLN A 72 9.83 -10.57 -16.13
CA GLN A 72 11.12 -10.98 -16.69
C GLN A 72 11.24 -10.64 -18.18
N GLU A 73 10.18 -10.90 -18.97
CA GLU A 73 10.15 -10.52 -20.39
C GLU A 73 10.24 -8.98 -20.56
N VAL A 74 9.57 -8.23 -19.70
CA VAL A 74 9.69 -6.75 -19.66
C VAL A 74 11.11 -6.31 -19.38
N LEU A 75 11.79 -6.89 -18.39
CA LEU A 75 13.19 -6.56 -18.07
C LEU A 75 14.13 -6.75 -19.25
N GLU A 76 13.98 -7.86 -19.99
CA GLU A 76 14.83 -8.10 -21.16
C GLU A 76 14.59 -7.05 -22.26
N LEU A 77 13.31 -6.70 -22.53
CA LEU A 77 12.98 -5.65 -23.48
C LEU A 77 13.52 -4.28 -23.04
N GLN A 78 13.38 -3.94 -21.77
CA GLN A 78 13.86 -2.66 -21.23
C GLN A 78 15.39 -2.55 -21.27
N LYS A 79 16.12 -3.65 -21.04
CA LYS A 79 17.60 -3.72 -21.23
C LYS A 79 17.98 -3.44 -22.68
N ILE A 80 17.29 -4.07 -23.64
CA ILE A 80 17.52 -3.84 -25.08
C ILE A 80 17.25 -2.39 -25.46
N LEU A 81 16.23 -1.77 -24.86
CA LEU A 81 15.84 -0.39 -25.12
C LEU A 81 16.68 0.64 -24.36
N GLY A 82 17.51 0.23 -23.40
CA GLY A 82 18.24 1.13 -22.51
C GLY A 82 17.32 1.93 -21.58
N ASP A 83 16.15 1.41 -21.24
CA ASP A 83 15.17 2.08 -20.39
C ASP A 83 15.46 1.82 -18.89
N GLU A 84 16.47 2.52 -18.35
CA GLU A 84 16.86 2.37 -16.94
C GLU A 84 15.72 2.70 -15.96
N LYS A 85 14.88 3.68 -16.28
CA LYS A 85 13.72 4.04 -15.45
C LYS A 85 12.70 2.90 -15.44
N GLY A 86 12.40 2.33 -16.60
CA GLY A 86 11.53 1.18 -16.73
C GLY A 86 12.07 -0.04 -15.96
N ILE A 87 13.38 -0.33 -16.08
CA ILE A 87 14.03 -1.41 -15.33
C ILE A 87 13.80 -1.22 -13.82
N GLY A 88 14.05 0.00 -13.30
CA GLY A 88 13.82 0.30 -11.88
C GLY A 88 12.37 0.02 -11.44
N THR A 89 11.39 0.44 -12.25
CA THR A 89 9.97 0.18 -11.98
C THR A 89 9.66 -1.33 -11.98
N THR A 90 10.18 -2.07 -12.95
CA THR A 90 9.94 -3.52 -13.07
C THR A 90 10.59 -4.31 -11.92
N LEU A 91 11.80 -3.90 -11.49
CA LEU A 91 12.45 -4.46 -10.31
C LEU A 91 11.63 -4.18 -9.04
N GLY A 92 11.07 -2.98 -8.88
CA GLY A 92 10.13 -2.67 -7.80
C GLY A 92 8.93 -3.64 -7.78
N ASN A 93 8.32 -3.88 -8.94
CA ASN A 93 7.19 -4.81 -9.07
C ASN A 93 7.60 -6.26 -8.75
N LEU A 94 8.79 -6.70 -9.13
CA LEU A 94 9.34 -8.01 -8.73
C LEU A 94 9.59 -8.07 -7.22
N GLY A 95 10.05 -6.97 -6.62
CA GLY A 95 10.18 -6.82 -5.18
C GLY A 95 8.84 -7.00 -4.47
N ASN A 96 7.79 -6.33 -4.95
CA ASN A 96 6.43 -6.48 -4.43
C ASN A 96 5.95 -7.93 -4.50
N LEU A 97 6.21 -8.60 -5.63
CA LEU A 97 5.83 -10.01 -5.80
C LEU A 97 6.53 -10.93 -4.79
N ARG A 98 7.77 -10.62 -4.42
CA ARG A 98 8.53 -11.34 -3.37
C ARG A 98 8.02 -11.01 -1.97
N ALA A 99 7.72 -9.73 -1.71
CA ALA A 99 7.15 -9.29 -0.44
C ALA A 99 5.80 -9.96 -0.17
N ASP A 100 4.92 -10.05 -1.18
CA ASP A 100 3.64 -10.75 -1.10
C ASP A 100 3.78 -12.27 -0.86
N ALA A 101 4.93 -12.84 -1.19
CA ALA A 101 5.28 -14.22 -0.88
C ALA A 101 5.95 -14.39 0.49
N GLY A 102 6.22 -13.29 1.23
CA GLY A 102 6.98 -13.32 2.47
C GLY A 102 8.49 -13.52 2.28
N GLU A 103 9.00 -13.42 1.05
CA GLU A 103 10.41 -13.58 0.71
C GLU A 103 11.17 -12.25 0.92
N TRP A 104 11.22 -11.78 2.17
CA TRP A 104 11.64 -10.43 2.54
C TRP A 104 13.06 -10.06 2.06
N ASP A 105 14.03 -10.97 2.18
CA ASP A 105 15.41 -10.73 1.72
C ASP A 105 15.49 -10.51 0.21
N ARG A 106 14.71 -11.29 -0.55
CA ARG A 106 14.65 -11.13 -2.00
C ARG A 106 13.94 -9.85 -2.41
N ALA A 107 12.85 -9.49 -1.70
CA ALA A 107 12.16 -8.21 -1.91
C ALA A 107 13.12 -7.05 -1.67
N LYS A 108 13.85 -7.07 -0.54
CA LYS A 108 14.87 -6.04 -0.19
C LYS A 108 15.93 -5.91 -1.29
N ALA A 109 16.43 -7.02 -1.81
CA ALA A 109 17.43 -7.00 -2.88
C ALA A 109 16.91 -6.30 -4.15
N TYR A 110 15.71 -6.65 -4.60
CA TYR A 110 15.08 -6.00 -5.76
C TYR A 110 14.83 -4.51 -5.54
N TYR A 111 14.35 -4.13 -4.35
CA TYR A 111 14.10 -2.71 -4.04
C TYR A 111 15.38 -1.88 -3.99
N LEU A 112 16.48 -2.42 -3.47
CA LEU A 112 17.76 -1.72 -3.44
C LEU A 112 18.35 -1.53 -4.84
N GLU A 113 18.25 -2.55 -5.72
CA GLU A 113 18.65 -2.43 -7.11
C GLU A 113 17.81 -1.40 -7.86
N ALA A 114 16.49 -1.43 -7.66
CA ALA A 114 15.57 -0.44 -8.22
C ALA A 114 15.89 0.98 -7.73
N LEU A 115 16.20 1.15 -6.43
CA LEU A 115 16.52 2.43 -5.83
C LEU A 115 17.81 3.06 -6.41
N ASP A 116 18.83 2.25 -6.70
CA ASP A 116 20.05 2.70 -7.37
C ASP A 116 19.74 3.27 -8.76
N LEU A 117 18.93 2.55 -9.56
CA LEU A 117 18.50 3.02 -10.88
C LEU A 117 17.64 4.28 -10.81
N MET A 118 16.67 4.34 -9.90
CA MET A 118 15.84 5.53 -9.72
C MET A 118 16.65 6.74 -9.21
N SER A 119 17.73 6.49 -8.50
CA SER A 119 18.66 7.56 -8.09
C SER A 119 19.45 8.11 -9.28
N LYS A 120 19.91 7.25 -10.18
CA LYS A 120 20.61 7.64 -11.42
C LYS A 120 19.70 8.38 -12.40
N THR A 121 18.46 7.97 -12.50
CA THR A 121 17.45 8.58 -13.39
C THR A 121 16.72 9.76 -12.76
N HIS A 122 17.06 10.14 -11.53
CA HIS A 122 16.40 11.22 -10.77
C HIS A 122 14.90 11.03 -10.60
N ASP A 123 14.42 9.78 -10.53
CA ASP A 123 13.01 9.47 -10.29
C ASP A 123 12.64 9.59 -8.80
N GLU A 124 12.38 10.82 -8.37
CA GLU A 124 12.02 11.10 -6.98
C GLU A 124 10.69 10.42 -6.55
N VAL A 125 9.75 10.25 -7.49
CA VAL A 125 8.48 9.56 -7.21
C VAL A 125 8.74 8.07 -6.94
N GLY A 126 9.47 7.41 -7.83
CA GLY A 126 9.84 6.01 -7.66
C GLY A 126 10.64 5.77 -6.39
N LYS A 127 11.62 6.65 -6.08
CA LYS A 127 12.39 6.58 -4.84
C LYS A 127 11.50 6.66 -3.60
N ALA A 128 10.52 7.57 -3.58
CA ALA A 128 9.63 7.73 -2.44
C ALA A 128 8.79 6.46 -2.19
N VAL A 129 8.33 5.80 -3.25
CA VAL A 129 7.62 4.52 -3.16
C VAL A 129 8.55 3.43 -2.64
N LEU A 130 9.74 3.27 -3.23
CA LEU A 130 10.70 2.24 -2.82
C LEU A 130 11.16 2.39 -1.37
N PHE A 131 11.30 3.61 -0.85
CA PHE A 131 11.56 3.81 0.57
C PHE A 131 10.41 3.35 1.45
N SER A 132 9.15 3.54 1.02
CA SER A 132 8.00 2.97 1.74
C SER A 132 8.01 1.44 1.73
N ASP A 133 8.36 0.83 0.60
CA ASP A 133 8.42 -0.62 0.45
C ASP A 133 9.58 -1.23 1.26
N LEU A 134 10.76 -0.59 1.25
CA LEU A 134 11.88 -0.97 2.12
C LEU A 134 11.53 -0.82 3.61
N GLY A 135 10.79 0.24 3.96
CA GLY A 135 10.27 0.42 5.32
C GLY A 135 9.31 -0.70 5.72
N LEU A 136 8.45 -1.15 4.80
CA LEU A 136 7.58 -2.31 5.03
C LEU A 136 8.42 -3.57 5.29
N VAL A 137 9.38 -3.87 4.45
CA VAL A 137 10.27 -5.04 4.62
C VAL A 137 10.97 -4.98 5.98
N ALA A 138 11.61 -3.86 6.31
CA ALA A 138 12.31 -3.69 7.57
C ALA A 138 11.38 -3.86 8.78
N ARG A 139 10.13 -3.40 8.70
CA ARG A 139 9.13 -3.61 9.74
C ARG A 139 8.75 -5.08 9.90
N GLU A 140 8.52 -5.80 8.81
CA GLU A 140 8.16 -7.22 8.82
C GLU A 140 9.33 -8.11 9.27
N THR A 141 10.58 -7.66 9.07
CA THR A 141 11.79 -8.31 9.60
C THR A 141 12.19 -7.81 11.00
N ILE A 142 11.33 -7.03 11.66
CA ILE A 142 11.53 -6.53 13.05
C ILE A 142 12.69 -5.53 13.16
N GLU A 143 13.18 -4.99 12.06
CA GLU A 143 14.21 -3.94 12.00
C GLU A 143 13.54 -2.54 12.16
N TYR A 144 12.86 -2.29 13.28
CA TYR A 144 11.92 -1.17 13.44
C TYR A 144 12.56 0.22 13.26
N GLU A 145 13.78 0.46 13.77
CA GLU A 145 14.48 1.73 13.59
C GLU A 145 14.83 1.97 12.12
N GLN A 146 15.23 0.91 11.41
CA GLN A 146 15.50 1.00 9.98
C GLN A 146 14.21 1.26 9.20
N ALA A 147 13.09 0.63 9.60
CA ALA A 147 11.78 0.87 9.00
C ALA A 147 11.36 2.34 9.13
N ILE A 148 11.49 2.91 10.34
CA ILE A 148 11.21 4.34 10.59
C ILE A 148 12.08 5.21 9.70
N GLY A 149 13.40 4.95 9.63
CA GLY A 149 14.32 5.71 8.79
C GLY A 149 13.96 5.67 7.30
N TYR A 150 13.52 4.55 6.78
CA TYR A 150 13.03 4.46 5.41
C TYR A 150 11.72 5.23 5.20
N TYR A 151 10.76 5.11 6.11
CA TYR A 151 9.50 5.89 6.02
C TYR A 151 9.75 7.40 6.13
N GLU A 152 10.72 7.85 6.92
CA GLU A 152 11.11 9.25 7.00
C GLU A 152 11.72 9.75 5.68
N GLN A 153 12.53 8.93 5.00
CA GLN A 153 13.05 9.27 3.67
C GLN A 153 11.91 9.39 2.66
N SER A 154 10.94 8.45 2.66
CA SER A 154 9.74 8.56 1.85
C SER A 154 8.95 9.82 2.16
N LEU A 155 8.74 10.13 3.45
CA LEU A 155 8.04 11.33 3.92
C LEU A 155 8.64 12.62 3.40
N VAL A 156 9.98 12.75 3.44
CA VAL A 156 10.70 13.92 2.93
C VAL A 156 10.45 14.10 1.43
N LEU A 157 10.54 13.02 0.65
CA LEU A 157 10.29 13.06 -0.79
C LEU A 157 8.82 13.37 -1.10
N MET A 158 7.87 12.72 -0.43
CA MET A 158 6.45 12.96 -0.63
C MET A 158 6.05 14.40 -0.32
N ARG A 159 6.63 15.02 0.72
CA ARG A 159 6.45 16.47 1.00
C ARG A 159 6.98 17.34 -0.13
N ARG A 160 8.20 17.05 -0.61
CA ARG A 160 8.80 17.81 -1.72
C ARG A 160 7.97 17.71 -3.01
N LEU A 161 7.36 16.56 -3.24
CA LEU A 161 6.48 16.30 -4.39
C LEU A 161 5.06 16.88 -4.21
N GLY A 162 4.73 17.44 -3.05
CA GLY A 162 3.36 17.91 -2.76
C GLY A 162 2.33 16.79 -2.67
N ASN A 163 2.76 15.54 -2.45
CA ASN A 163 1.88 14.38 -2.34
C ASN A 163 1.37 14.23 -0.89
N GLU A 164 0.31 14.96 -0.53
CA GLU A 164 -0.29 14.94 0.81
C GLU A 164 -0.77 13.53 1.20
N GLY A 165 -1.31 12.76 0.25
CA GLY A 165 -1.72 11.36 0.51
C GLY A 165 -0.53 10.47 0.90
N GLY A 166 0.58 10.59 0.18
CA GLY A 166 1.82 9.89 0.51
C GLY A 166 2.41 10.33 1.86
N VAL A 167 2.31 11.62 2.18
CA VAL A 167 2.70 12.16 3.50
C VAL A 167 1.87 11.54 4.62
N ALA A 168 0.54 11.45 4.46
CA ALA A 168 -0.34 10.82 5.42
C ALA A 168 -0.03 9.32 5.60
N ASP A 169 0.21 8.59 4.50
CA ASP A 169 0.56 7.18 4.55
C ASP A 169 1.90 6.95 5.27
N ALA A 170 2.93 7.75 5.00
CA ALA A 170 4.22 7.65 5.68
C ALA A 170 4.08 7.85 7.19
N TRP A 171 3.34 8.88 7.64
CA TRP A 171 3.06 9.10 9.06
C TRP A 171 2.32 7.90 9.69
N ARG A 172 1.33 7.35 9.00
CA ARG A 172 0.61 6.17 9.47
C ARG A 172 1.52 4.95 9.60
N MET A 173 2.44 4.73 8.65
CA MET A 173 3.40 3.62 8.70
C MET A 173 4.40 3.77 9.83
N ILE A 174 4.90 4.98 10.09
CA ILE A 174 5.75 5.29 11.25
C ILE A 174 4.96 4.99 12.54
N GLY A 175 3.73 5.50 12.65
CA GLY A 175 2.87 5.26 13.81
C GLY A 175 2.60 3.78 14.06
N ARG A 176 2.34 3.01 12.99
CA ARG A 176 2.18 1.55 13.10
C ARG A 176 3.47 0.86 13.56
N THR A 177 4.63 1.35 13.16
CA THR A 177 5.92 0.81 13.61
C THR A 177 6.13 1.10 15.09
N PHE A 178 5.82 2.31 15.58
CA PHE A 178 5.85 2.63 17.01
C PHE A 178 4.86 1.79 17.83
N LEU A 179 3.67 1.51 17.31
CA LEU A 179 2.72 0.59 17.96
C LEU A 179 3.34 -0.81 18.17
N LEU A 180 4.03 -1.35 17.16
CA LEU A 180 4.73 -2.64 17.28
C LEU A 180 5.87 -2.61 18.31
N GLN A 181 6.52 -1.46 18.49
CA GLN A 181 7.51 -1.22 19.55
C GLN A 181 6.87 -0.94 20.93
N ARG A 182 5.54 -0.94 21.04
CA ARG A 182 4.77 -0.53 22.24
C ARG A 182 5.01 0.91 22.69
N ARG A 183 5.46 1.76 21.79
CA ARG A 183 5.62 3.20 21.97
C ARG A 183 4.32 3.91 21.62
N TYR A 184 3.31 3.71 22.45
CA TYR A 184 1.92 4.09 22.14
C TYR A 184 1.73 5.59 21.97
N ASP A 185 2.39 6.43 22.79
CA ASP A 185 2.25 7.89 22.68
C ASP A 185 2.83 8.41 21.37
N ASP A 186 3.99 7.89 20.94
CA ASP A 186 4.59 8.21 19.65
C ASP A 186 3.71 7.74 18.48
N ALA A 187 3.14 6.53 18.61
CA ALA A 187 2.22 5.98 17.62
C ALA A 187 0.97 6.86 17.46
N ILE A 188 0.39 7.30 18.59
CA ILE A 188 -0.79 8.17 18.61
C ILE A 188 -0.46 9.49 17.92
N ALA A 189 0.65 10.15 18.27
CA ALA A 189 1.04 11.44 17.68
C ALA A 189 1.20 11.36 16.16
N CYS A 190 1.87 10.30 15.66
CA CYS A 190 2.05 10.05 14.23
C CYS A 190 0.71 9.81 13.52
N CYS A 191 -0.16 8.96 14.09
CA CYS A 191 -1.43 8.63 13.48
C CYS A 191 -2.43 9.79 13.53
N GLN A 192 -2.42 10.62 14.56
CA GLN A 192 -3.20 11.87 14.60
C GLN A 192 -2.75 12.85 13.50
N THR A 193 -1.44 12.96 13.26
CA THR A 193 -0.88 13.74 12.16
C THR A 193 -1.37 13.20 10.81
N SER A 194 -1.28 11.89 10.60
CA SER A 194 -1.80 11.23 9.39
C SER A 194 -3.29 11.50 9.19
N GLN A 195 -4.09 11.32 10.25
CA GLN A 195 -5.54 11.56 10.23
C GLN A 195 -5.85 13.01 9.83
N SER A 196 -5.19 14.00 10.48
CA SER A 196 -5.40 15.42 10.21
C SER A 196 -5.10 15.78 8.74
N ILE A 197 -4.04 15.21 8.15
CA ILE A 197 -3.71 15.43 6.74
C ILE A 197 -4.78 14.81 5.83
N ALA A 198 -5.19 13.58 6.09
CA ALA A 198 -6.19 12.88 5.30
C ALA A 198 -7.58 13.55 5.38
N GLU A 199 -7.96 14.05 6.55
CA GLU A 199 -9.22 14.80 6.74
C GLU A 199 -9.24 16.11 5.94
N ARG A 200 -8.14 16.85 5.91
CA ARG A 200 -8.03 18.10 5.12
C ARG A 200 -8.17 17.85 3.61
N SER A 201 -7.71 16.69 3.14
CA SER A 201 -7.84 16.27 1.73
C SER A 201 -9.14 15.51 1.45
N HIS A 202 -10.04 15.37 2.43
CA HIS A 202 -11.28 14.60 2.34
C HIS A 202 -11.06 13.13 1.92
N ASP A 203 -9.89 12.55 2.28
CA ASP A 203 -9.56 11.16 2.01
C ASP A 203 -10.06 10.25 3.14
N GLU A 204 -11.30 9.80 3.02
CA GLU A 204 -11.94 8.98 4.05
C GLU A 204 -11.23 7.64 4.26
N LEU A 205 -10.66 7.04 3.21
CA LEU A 205 -9.96 5.74 3.33
C LEU A 205 -8.66 5.87 4.13
N ARG A 206 -7.86 6.92 3.85
CA ARG A 206 -6.66 7.19 4.64
C ARG A 206 -6.98 7.60 6.06
N THR A 207 -8.04 8.41 6.25
CA THR A 207 -8.56 8.77 7.57
C THR A 207 -8.92 7.53 8.38
N GLY A 208 -9.65 6.59 7.77
CA GLY A 208 -10.01 5.31 8.41
C GLY A 208 -8.79 4.45 8.74
N GLY A 209 -7.80 4.40 7.84
CA GLY A 209 -6.53 3.70 8.08
C GLY A 209 -5.76 4.24 9.29
N ALA A 210 -5.68 5.56 9.46
CA ALA A 210 -5.06 6.18 10.63
C ALA A 210 -5.85 5.89 11.92
N ARG A 211 -7.19 6.03 11.88
CA ARG A 211 -8.08 5.70 13.01
C ARG A 211 -7.93 4.25 13.44
N TYR A 212 -7.78 3.32 12.51
CA TYR A 212 -7.59 1.91 12.84
C TYR A 212 -6.34 1.65 13.69
N VAL A 213 -5.24 2.35 13.42
CA VAL A 213 -4.02 2.25 14.25
C VAL A 213 -4.24 2.92 15.61
N LEU A 214 -4.93 4.08 15.65
CA LEU A 214 -5.28 4.75 16.90
C LEU A 214 -6.15 3.87 17.81
N VAL A 215 -7.14 3.16 17.25
CA VAL A 215 -7.95 2.18 17.99
C VAL A 215 -7.06 1.14 18.67
N GLN A 216 -6.09 0.57 17.94
CA GLN A 216 -5.17 -0.40 18.50
C GLN A 216 -4.34 0.19 19.64
N CYS A 217 -3.83 1.41 19.49
CA CYS A 217 -3.08 2.10 20.55
C CYS A 217 -3.95 2.31 21.81
N TYR A 218 -5.20 2.75 21.65
CA TYR A 218 -6.08 3.00 22.78
C TYR A 218 -6.53 1.72 23.48
N GLU A 219 -6.72 0.61 22.75
CA GLU A 219 -6.98 -0.70 23.36
C GLU A 219 -5.80 -1.18 24.23
N GLU A 220 -4.57 -1.09 23.70
CA GLU A 220 -3.36 -1.47 24.42
C GLU A 220 -3.13 -0.61 25.69
N LEU A 221 -3.59 0.65 25.67
CA LEU A 221 -3.57 1.56 26.81
C LEU A 221 -4.76 1.38 27.77
N GLY A 222 -5.70 0.47 27.47
CA GLY A 222 -6.92 0.27 28.25
C GLY A 222 -7.93 1.45 28.15
N LYS A 223 -7.77 2.35 27.20
CA LYS A 223 -8.66 3.49 26.93
C LYS A 223 -9.84 3.03 26.07
N LEU A 224 -10.69 2.16 26.66
CA LEU A 224 -11.74 1.43 25.91
C LEU A 224 -12.80 2.34 25.32
N ARG A 225 -13.10 3.49 25.93
CA ARG A 225 -14.07 4.45 25.42
C ARG A 225 -13.57 5.11 24.15
N GLU A 226 -12.35 5.65 24.17
CA GLU A 226 -11.71 6.29 23.03
C GLU A 226 -11.52 5.30 21.87
N ALA A 227 -11.18 4.04 22.18
CA ALA A 227 -11.09 2.98 21.20
C ALA A 227 -12.46 2.67 20.55
N ALA A 228 -13.53 2.57 21.36
CA ALA A 228 -14.88 2.30 20.85
C ALA A 228 -15.41 3.44 19.97
N ASP A 229 -15.22 4.69 20.40
CA ASP A 229 -15.67 5.87 19.65
C ASP A 229 -15.00 5.96 18.27
N LEU A 230 -13.69 5.71 18.18
CA LEU A 230 -12.98 5.69 16.91
C LEU A 230 -13.33 4.47 16.06
N LEU A 231 -13.48 3.29 16.67
CA LEU A 231 -13.80 2.06 15.94
C LEU A 231 -15.21 2.14 15.32
N GLU A 232 -16.15 2.85 15.95
CA GLU A 232 -17.46 3.13 15.35
C GLU A 232 -17.34 3.88 14.02
N LEU A 233 -16.47 4.90 13.96
CA LEU A 233 -16.22 5.65 12.72
C LEU A 233 -15.54 4.77 11.65
N VAL A 234 -14.65 3.86 12.06
CA VAL A 234 -14.03 2.87 11.14
C VAL A 234 -15.10 1.92 10.59
N VAL A 235 -15.98 1.40 11.44
CA VAL A 235 -17.09 0.50 11.01
C VAL A 235 -18.06 1.21 10.05
N GLN A 236 -18.34 2.49 10.27
CA GLN A 236 -19.19 3.27 9.34
C GLN A 236 -18.51 3.41 7.97
N MET A 237 -17.22 3.67 7.93
CA MET A 237 -16.43 3.74 6.70
C MET A 237 -16.38 2.36 6.01
N ASP A 238 -16.08 1.29 6.77
CA ASP A 238 -16.02 -0.08 6.23
C ASP A 238 -17.36 -0.47 5.58
N ARG A 239 -18.48 -0.08 6.18
CA ARG A 239 -19.82 -0.30 5.63
C ARG A 239 -20.07 0.49 4.35
N LYS A 240 -19.68 1.78 4.33
CA LYS A 240 -19.82 2.67 3.18
C LYS A 240 -19.09 2.13 1.94
N TYR A 241 -17.87 1.62 2.15
CA TYR A 241 -16.99 1.15 1.10
C TYR A 241 -16.96 -0.37 0.94
N GLN A 242 -17.80 -1.11 1.69
CA GLN A 242 -17.88 -2.59 1.67
C GLN A 242 -16.51 -3.26 1.90
N LEU A 243 -15.74 -2.74 2.86
CA LEU A 243 -14.39 -3.22 3.12
C LEU A 243 -14.37 -4.61 3.77
N PRO A 244 -13.36 -5.44 3.51
CA PRO A 244 -13.30 -6.84 3.98
C PRO A 244 -13.34 -6.99 5.51
N LYS A 245 -12.92 -5.96 6.26
CA LYS A 245 -12.86 -5.99 7.73
C LYS A 245 -14.16 -5.58 8.43
N LEU A 246 -15.22 -5.27 7.70
CA LEU A 246 -16.49 -4.81 8.29
C LEU A 246 -17.02 -5.74 9.38
N GLU A 247 -17.04 -7.04 9.13
CA GLU A 247 -17.59 -8.02 10.09
C GLU A 247 -16.67 -8.13 11.32
N GLU A 248 -15.35 -8.22 11.13
CA GLU A 248 -14.35 -8.26 12.20
C GLU A 248 -14.45 -7.03 13.10
N ASN A 249 -14.43 -5.83 12.49
CA ASN A 249 -14.48 -4.57 13.21
C ASN A 249 -15.83 -4.36 13.92
N THR A 250 -16.93 -4.84 13.35
CA THR A 250 -18.24 -4.81 14.00
C THR A 250 -18.28 -5.67 15.27
N LYS A 251 -17.74 -6.89 15.22
CA LYS A 251 -17.62 -7.78 16.39
C LYS A 251 -16.72 -7.17 17.47
N ARG A 252 -15.59 -6.59 17.05
CA ARG A 252 -14.64 -5.93 17.96
C ARG A 252 -15.26 -4.73 18.67
N LEU A 253 -16.04 -3.89 17.95
CA LEU A 253 -16.78 -2.78 18.55
C LEU A 253 -17.79 -3.25 19.60
N ALA A 254 -18.53 -4.33 19.30
CA ALA A 254 -19.47 -4.90 20.25
C ALA A 254 -18.77 -5.38 21.54
N ALA A 255 -17.61 -6.03 21.41
CA ALA A 255 -16.80 -6.47 22.55
C ALA A 255 -16.30 -5.29 23.41
N LEU A 256 -15.80 -4.22 22.79
CA LEU A 256 -15.38 -3.01 23.51
C LEU A 256 -16.53 -2.37 24.29
N ARG A 257 -17.72 -2.29 23.70
CA ARG A 257 -18.92 -1.76 24.35
C ARG A 257 -19.38 -2.62 25.52
N ALA A 258 -19.33 -3.95 25.41
CA ALA A 258 -19.62 -4.86 26.51
C ALA A 258 -18.64 -4.67 27.69
N GLY A 259 -17.34 -4.56 27.41
CA GLY A 259 -16.34 -4.29 28.44
C GLY A 259 -16.53 -2.95 29.15
N LEU A 260 -16.98 -1.91 28.46
CA LEU A 260 -17.33 -0.64 29.07
C LEU A 260 -18.52 -0.72 30.01
N LEU A 261 -19.53 -1.54 29.68
CA LEU A 261 -20.70 -1.76 30.54
C LEU A 261 -20.31 -2.50 31.85
N GLU A 262 -19.43 -3.48 31.75
CA GLU A 262 -18.91 -4.22 32.91
C GLU A 262 -18.08 -3.30 33.84
N GLN A 263 -17.26 -2.41 33.29
CA GLN A 263 -16.50 -1.43 34.07
C GLN A 263 -17.38 -0.35 34.73
N GLY A 264 -18.46 0.07 34.04
CA GLY A 264 -19.42 1.06 34.54
C GLY A 264 -20.42 0.50 35.58
N GLY A 265 -20.59 -0.83 35.65
CA GLY A 265 -21.47 -1.53 36.57
C GLY A 265 -20.86 -1.93 37.91
N ALA A 266 -19.56 -1.75 38.13
CA ALA A 266 -18.94 -2.02 39.42
C ALA A 266 -19.32 -0.94 40.44
N PRO A 267 -20.02 -1.26 41.56
CA PRO A 267 -20.36 -0.26 42.57
C PRO A 267 -19.07 0.28 43.21
N PRO A 268 -19.01 1.55 43.57
CA PRO A 268 -17.84 2.13 44.22
C PRO A 268 -17.54 1.37 45.50
N HIS A 269 -16.34 0.76 45.61
CA HIS A 269 -15.91 0.12 46.80
C HIS A 269 -16.03 1.09 47.99
N ARG A 270 -17.08 0.90 48.82
CA ARG A 270 -17.19 1.56 50.11
C ARG A 270 -15.95 1.25 50.93
N LYS A 271 -15.06 2.22 51.06
CA LYS A 271 -14.03 2.18 52.09
C LYS A 271 -14.74 2.12 53.43
N VAL A 272 -14.79 0.94 54.04
CA VAL A 272 -15.20 0.81 55.41
C VAL A 272 -14.01 1.29 56.24
N HIS A 273 -14.07 2.48 56.75
CA HIS A 273 -13.20 2.94 57.83
C HIS A 273 -13.60 2.17 59.10
N ARG A 274 -12.71 1.36 59.60
CA ARG A 274 -12.66 0.93 60.98
C ARG A 274 -11.54 1.67 61.72
#